data_619d187c33b32866d295e398fc308592
#
_entry.id   619d187c33b32866d295e398fc308592
#
_cell.length_a   1.000
_cell.length_b   1.000
_cell.length_c   1.000
_cell.angle_alpha   90.00
_cell.angle_beta   90.00
_cell.angle_gamma   90.00
#
_symmetry.space_group_name_H-M   'P 1'
#
loop_
_entity.id
_entity.type
_entity.pdbx_description
1 polymer ?
#
loop_
_entity_poly.entity_id
_entity_poly.type
_entity_poly.pdbx_seq_one_letter_code
_entity_poly.pdbx_strand_id
1 'polypeptide(L)'
;TDGNGQKLDALRAFTNNDNWFYSQWFEHGLHNLQHRATNSTVLERNDGTVVLAFTVESQAPNGAKIKGGTSTGKNSIEELTDRRFGENDFKFTTNQIWTVYPDGSVELQSSITSNRPSLVLPRLGYVMKVPQQYADFTYYGRGPIDNYADRKSGQFIEQHRNTVAGEFVNFPKPQDMGNHEDVRWCALTDPDGEGAVFVATDRLSVSALQYSALDLILASHPYQLPVAGDTYLHLDAAVTGLGGNS
;
A
#
# COMPACT_ATOMS: atom_id res chain seq x y z
N THR A 1 -17.98 -2.45 8.92
CA THR A 1 -16.53 -2.69 9.09
C THR A 1 -15.86 -1.34 9.29
N ASP A 2 -15.03 -1.20 10.29
CA ASP A 2 -14.31 0.00 10.72
C ASP A 2 -13.22 0.49 9.74
N GLY A 3 -13.16 -0.07 8.56
CA GLY A 3 -12.27 0.36 7.48
C GLY A 3 -10.80 -0.10 7.61
N ASN A 4 -10.48 -0.94 8.59
CA ASN A 4 -9.12 -1.44 8.85
C ASN A 4 -8.75 -2.69 8.03
N GLY A 5 -9.74 -3.32 7.38
CA GLY A 5 -9.51 -4.49 6.53
C GLY A 5 -8.62 -4.20 5.32
N GLN A 6 -8.05 -5.26 4.75
CA GLN A 6 -7.22 -5.22 3.56
C GLN A 6 -7.94 -4.56 2.38
N LYS A 7 -7.27 -3.61 1.73
CA LYS A 7 -7.77 -2.86 0.57
C LYS A 7 -6.75 -2.83 -0.54
N LEU A 8 -7.21 -2.86 -1.79
CA LEU A 8 -6.35 -2.53 -2.93
C LEU A 8 -5.82 -1.11 -2.75
N ASP A 9 -4.51 -0.95 -2.93
CA ASP A 9 -3.84 0.35 -2.94
C ASP A 9 -2.95 0.47 -4.17
N ALA A 10 -2.91 1.67 -4.72
CA ALA A 10 -2.13 2.00 -5.90
C ALA A 10 -1.43 3.36 -5.75
N LEU A 11 -1.36 3.91 -4.55
CA LEU A 11 -0.74 5.20 -4.27
C LEU A 11 0.44 5.05 -3.31
N ARG A 12 1.61 5.59 -3.66
CA ARG A 12 2.69 5.89 -2.73
C ARG A 12 2.89 7.40 -2.58
N ALA A 13 3.55 7.82 -1.52
CA ALA A 13 3.95 9.22 -1.42
C ALA A 13 4.92 9.57 -2.54
N PHE A 14 4.71 10.71 -3.19
CA PHE A 14 5.60 11.13 -4.26
C PHE A 14 6.88 11.76 -3.70
N THR A 15 7.97 11.59 -4.45
CA THR A 15 9.26 12.24 -4.25
C THR A 15 9.40 13.44 -5.18
N ASN A 16 10.47 14.21 -5.04
CA ASN A 16 10.75 15.30 -5.98
C ASN A 16 10.98 14.79 -7.42
N ASN A 17 11.40 13.53 -7.59
CA ASN A 17 11.60 12.94 -8.91
C ASN A 17 10.30 12.58 -9.63
N ASP A 18 9.21 12.44 -8.89
CA ASP A 18 7.89 12.14 -9.46
C ASP A 18 7.17 13.36 -10.07
N ASN A 19 7.79 14.53 -10.10
CA ASN A 19 7.16 15.79 -10.55
C ASN A 19 6.57 15.74 -11.95
N TRP A 20 7.02 14.81 -12.80
CA TRP A 20 6.57 14.69 -14.18
C TRP A 20 5.23 13.97 -14.35
N PHE A 21 4.82 13.15 -13.36
CA PHE A 21 3.67 12.27 -13.55
C PHE A 21 2.78 12.06 -12.32
N TYR A 22 3.16 12.52 -11.12
CA TYR A 22 2.34 12.32 -9.91
C TYR A 22 0.95 12.97 -10.04
N SER A 23 0.79 14.04 -10.83
CA SER A 23 -0.51 14.67 -11.06
C SER A 23 -1.53 13.70 -11.62
N GLN A 24 -1.10 12.78 -12.50
CA GLN A 24 -1.96 11.77 -13.09
C GLN A 24 -2.54 10.80 -12.04
N TRP A 25 -1.81 10.52 -10.96
CA TRP A 25 -2.28 9.67 -9.87
C TRP A 25 -3.52 10.27 -9.21
N PHE A 26 -3.51 11.58 -8.99
CA PHE A 26 -4.64 12.31 -8.41
C PHE A 26 -5.75 12.56 -9.42
N GLU A 27 -5.42 12.90 -10.66
CA GLU A 27 -6.40 13.07 -11.74
C GLU A 27 -7.21 11.79 -11.99
N HIS A 28 -6.61 10.61 -11.78
CA HIS A 28 -7.27 9.31 -11.87
C HIS A 28 -7.79 8.79 -10.53
N GLY A 29 -7.67 9.57 -9.44
CA GLY A 29 -8.28 9.28 -8.16
C GLY A 29 -7.62 8.18 -7.34
N LEU A 30 -6.31 7.85 -7.56
CA LEU A 30 -5.63 6.79 -6.80
C LEU A 30 -5.60 7.06 -5.29
N HIS A 31 -5.72 8.33 -4.89
CA HIS A 31 -5.74 8.77 -3.49
C HIS A 31 -7.04 8.44 -2.74
N ASN A 32 -8.12 8.11 -3.45
CA ASN A 32 -9.46 7.95 -2.87
C ASN A 32 -10.22 6.78 -3.51
N LEU A 33 -9.56 5.65 -3.70
CA LEU A 33 -10.21 4.45 -4.25
C LEU A 33 -11.29 3.94 -3.29
N GLN A 34 -12.50 3.81 -3.80
CA GLN A 34 -13.63 3.16 -3.14
C GLN A 34 -13.80 1.76 -3.71
N HIS A 35 -13.98 0.77 -2.84
CA HIS A 35 -14.02 -0.64 -3.19
C HIS A 35 -15.45 -1.17 -3.08
N ARG A 36 -15.94 -1.80 -4.13
CA ARG A 36 -17.28 -2.39 -4.18
C ARG A 36 -17.19 -3.82 -4.67
N ALA A 37 -17.59 -4.77 -3.85
CA ALA A 37 -17.80 -6.13 -4.31
C ALA A 37 -18.99 -6.16 -5.28
N THR A 38 -18.75 -6.61 -6.51
CA THR A 38 -19.76 -6.77 -7.56
C THR A 38 -20.26 -8.19 -7.67
N ASN A 39 -19.45 -9.15 -7.20
CA ASN A 39 -19.84 -10.54 -7.08
C ASN A 39 -19.18 -11.16 -5.83
N SER A 40 -19.89 -12.11 -5.21
CA SER A 40 -19.36 -12.93 -4.12
C SER A 40 -19.97 -14.31 -4.16
N THR A 41 -19.16 -15.34 -4.02
CA THR A 41 -19.62 -16.74 -4.09
C THR A 41 -18.78 -17.60 -3.14
N VAL A 42 -19.45 -18.55 -2.48
CA VAL A 42 -18.78 -19.66 -1.81
C VAL A 42 -18.53 -20.75 -2.85
N LEU A 43 -17.28 -21.01 -3.17
CA LEU A 43 -16.92 -22.04 -4.17
C LEU A 43 -16.90 -23.43 -3.57
N GLU A 44 -16.36 -23.57 -2.35
CA GLU A 44 -16.16 -24.87 -1.71
C GLU A 44 -16.28 -24.77 -0.19
N ARG A 45 -16.77 -25.84 0.40
CA ARG A 45 -16.74 -26.10 1.84
C ARG A 45 -16.44 -27.58 2.05
N ASN A 46 -15.23 -27.87 2.52
CA ASN A 46 -14.76 -29.24 2.67
C ASN A 46 -13.83 -29.33 3.88
N ASP A 47 -14.05 -30.32 4.76
CA ASP A 47 -13.18 -30.62 5.91
C ASP A 47 -12.74 -29.40 6.75
N GLY A 48 -13.65 -28.44 6.92
CA GLY A 48 -13.37 -27.19 7.63
C GLY A 48 -12.71 -26.10 6.79
N THR A 49 -12.30 -26.38 5.56
CA THR A 49 -11.78 -25.39 4.61
C THR A 49 -12.95 -24.68 3.91
N VAL A 50 -12.84 -23.36 3.77
CA VAL A 50 -13.82 -22.55 3.04
C VAL A 50 -13.12 -21.77 1.94
N VAL A 51 -13.61 -21.90 0.71
CA VAL A 51 -13.11 -21.15 -0.45
C VAL A 51 -14.16 -20.14 -0.91
N LEU A 52 -13.76 -18.87 -0.93
CA LEU A 52 -14.61 -17.74 -1.30
C LEU A 52 -14.06 -17.06 -2.54
N ALA A 53 -14.89 -16.69 -3.48
CA ALA A 53 -14.53 -15.89 -4.62
C ALA A 53 -15.24 -14.54 -4.58
N PHE A 54 -14.48 -13.49 -4.90
CA PHE A 54 -15.00 -12.12 -5.02
C PHE A 54 -14.53 -11.48 -6.32
N THR A 55 -15.41 -10.67 -6.91
CA THR A 55 -15.01 -9.65 -7.88
C THR A 55 -15.22 -8.29 -7.24
N VAL A 56 -14.16 -7.49 -7.19
CA VAL A 56 -14.17 -6.16 -6.56
C VAL A 56 -13.82 -5.12 -7.61
N GLU A 57 -14.65 -4.12 -7.79
CA GLU A 57 -14.32 -2.91 -8.51
C GLU A 57 -13.78 -1.85 -7.54
N SER A 58 -12.69 -1.19 -7.92
CA SER A 58 -12.05 -0.13 -7.16
C SER A 58 -11.92 1.12 -8.03
N GLN A 59 -12.67 2.15 -7.70
CA GLN A 59 -12.74 3.41 -8.45
C GLN A 59 -12.94 4.57 -7.48
N ALA A 60 -12.27 5.70 -7.76
CA ALA A 60 -12.57 6.93 -7.03
C ALA A 60 -13.88 7.56 -7.51
N PRO A 61 -14.55 8.39 -6.69
CA PRO A 61 -15.74 9.12 -7.13
C PRO A 61 -15.42 10.21 -8.16
N ASN A 62 -14.21 10.75 -8.14
CA ASN A 62 -13.72 11.83 -8.99
C ASN A 62 -12.19 11.92 -8.90
N GLY A 63 -11.58 12.67 -9.80
CA GLY A 63 -10.16 13.03 -9.72
C GLY A 63 -9.91 14.21 -8.77
N ALA A 64 -8.62 14.50 -8.55
CA ALA A 64 -8.20 15.62 -7.72
C ALA A 64 -6.93 16.30 -8.27
N LYS A 65 -6.58 17.43 -7.66
CA LYS A 65 -5.30 18.13 -7.86
C LYS A 65 -4.61 18.36 -6.53
N ILE A 66 -3.30 18.28 -6.53
CA ILE A 66 -2.49 18.68 -5.38
C ILE A 66 -2.19 20.16 -5.47
N LYS A 67 -2.48 20.89 -4.40
CA LYS A 67 -2.00 22.25 -4.18
C LYS A 67 -0.87 22.25 -3.18
N GLY A 68 0.28 22.76 -3.58
CA GLY A 68 1.41 22.98 -2.68
C GLY A 68 1.03 23.96 -1.56
N GLY A 69 1.43 23.62 -0.34
CA GLY A 69 1.31 24.53 0.80
C GLY A 69 2.24 25.74 0.67
N THR A 70 1.97 26.75 1.44
CA THR A 70 2.94 27.85 1.68
C THR A 70 4.11 27.32 2.51
N SER A 71 5.16 28.14 2.70
CA SER A 71 6.34 27.76 3.50
C SER A 71 6.04 27.26 4.93
N THR A 72 4.85 27.53 5.44
CA THR A 72 4.38 27.09 6.77
C THR A 72 3.11 26.24 6.72
N GLY A 73 2.47 26.11 5.54
CA GLY A 73 1.21 25.39 5.36
C GLY A 73 1.41 23.98 4.83
N LYS A 74 0.47 23.09 5.16
CA LYS A 74 0.41 21.75 4.56
C LYS A 74 0.02 21.83 3.09
N ASN A 75 0.40 20.80 2.31
CA ASN A 75 -0.20 20.56 1.01
C ASN A 75 -1.69 20.25 1.19
N SER A 76 -2.48 20.43 0.16
CA SER A 76 -3.90 20.10 0.17
C SER A 76 -4.31 19.38 -1.11
N ILE A 77 -5.37 18.58 -1.00
CA ILE A 77 -6.00 17.92 -2.13
C ILE A 77 -7.26 18.71 -2.47
N GLU A 78 -7.38 19.12 -3.71
CA GLU A 78 -8.58 19.74 -4.25
C GLU A 78 -9.32 18.75 -5.11
N GLU A 79 -10.45 18.24 -4.61
CA GLU A 79 -11.30 17.30 -5.33
C GLU A 79 -12.00 17.99 -6.51
N LEU A 80 -12.00 17.34 -7.68
CA LEU A 80 -12.71 17.83 -8.88
C LEU A 80 -14.17 17.34 -8.83
N THR A 81 -14.96 17.92 -7.94
CA THR A 81 -16.32 17.47 -7.61
C THR A 81 -17.36 17.76 -8.69
N ASP A 82 -17.06 18.62 -9.63
CA ASP A 82 -17.88 18.95 -10.81
C ASP A 82 -17.86 17.84 -11.87
N ARG A 83 -16.91 16.93 -11.79
CA ARG A 83 -16.75 15.79 -12.69
C ARG A 83 -16.66 14.47 -11.91
N ARG A 84 -17.79 13.80 -11.75
CA ARG A 84 -17.83 12.45 -11.18
C ARG A 84 -17.35 11.42 -12.19
N PHE A 85 -16.63 10.42 -11.72
CA PHE A 85 -16.21 9.29 -12.54
C PHE A 85 -17.41 8.39 -12.85
N GLY A 86 -17.51 8.01 -14.11
CA GLY A 86 -18.45 7.03 -14.63
C GLY A 86 -17.78 5.70 -14.97
N GLU A 87 -18.53 4.84 -15.64
CA GLU A 87 -18.09 3.47 -15.95
C GLU A 87 -16.82 3.40 -16.81
N ASN A 88 -16.62 4.38 -17.70
CA ASN A 88 -15.47 4.44 -18.61
C ASN A 88 -14.25 5.19 -18.03
N ASP A 89 -14.38 5.75 -16.85
CA ASP A 89 -13.26 6.38 -16.16
C ASP A 89 -12.35 5.32 -15.54
N PHE A 90 -11.20 5.76 -15.00
CA PHE A 90 -10.20 4.86 -14.46
C PHE A 90 -10.77 3.99 -13.33
N LYS A 91 -10.59 2.68 -13.45
CA LYS A 91 -10.94 1.71 -12.39
C LYS A 91 -10.08 0.45 -12.47
N PHE A 92 -9.97 -0.21 -11.32
CA PHE A 92 -9.48 -1.57 -11.24
C PHE A 92 -10.64 -2.56 -11.11
N THR A 93 -10.45 -3.73 -11.71
CA THR A 93 -11.25 -4.92 -11.44
C THR A 93 -10.34 -5.99 -10.85
N THR A 94 -10.67 -6.46 -9.66
CA THR A 94 -9.90 -7.46 -8.93
C THR A 94 -10.72 -8.72 -8.75
N ASN A 95 -10.21 -9.86 -9.23
CA ASN A 95 -10.76 -11.17 -8.92
C ASN A 95 -9.93 -11.80 -7.81
N GLN A 96 -10.58 -12.17 -6.71
CA GLN A 96 -9.99 -12.69 -5.50
C GLN A 96 -10.52 -14.07 -5.19
N ILE A 97 -9.63 -14.98 -4.84
CA ILE A 97 -9.98 -16.28 -4.24
C ILE A 97 -9.35 -16.31 -2.85
N TRP A 98 -10.18 -16.46 -1.85
CA TRP A 98 -9.79 -16.58 -0.46
C TRP A 98 -10.01 -18.00 0.01
N THR A 99 -8.96 -18.64 0.52
CA THR A 99 -9.04 -19.94 1.15
C THR A 99 -8.78 -19.79 2.64
N VAL A 100 -9.75 -20.14 3.45
CA VAL A 100 -9.66 -20.13 4.92
C VAL A 100 -9.52 -21.57 5.38
N TYR A 101 -8.42 -21.84 6.08
CA TYR A 101 -8.08 -23.18 6.55
C TYR A 101 -8.50 -23.39 8.01
N PRO A 102 -8.66 -24.66 8.45
CA PRO A 102 -9.08 -24.98 9.82
C PRO A 102 -8.13 -24.51 10.91
N ASP A 103 -6.84 -24.33 10.59
CA ASP A 103 -5.82 -23.83 11.51
C ASP A 103 -5.83 -22.31 11.68
N GLY A 104 -6.76 -21.62 10.99
CA GLY A 104 -6.89 -20.17 11.00
C GLY A 104 -6.01 -19.44 9.98
N SER A 105 -5.19 -20.16 9.22
CA SER A 105 -4.45 -19.54 8.12
C SER A 105 -5.39 -19.16 6.97
N VAL A 106 -5.00 -18.11 6.23
CA VAL A 106 -5.77 -17.58 5.12
C VAL A 106 -4.87 -17.36 3.92
N GLU A 107 -5.25 -17.90 2.77
CA GLU A 107 -4.59 -17.66 1.49
C GLU A 107 -5.42 -16.71 0.64
N LEU A 108 -4.76 -15.74 0.01
CA LEU A 108 -5.35 -14.87 -1.01
C LEU A 108 -4.65 -15.06 -2.35
N GLN A 109 -5.39 -15.49 -3.35
CA GLN A 109 -5.00 -15.41 -4.75
C GLN A 109 -5.76 -14.25 -5.40
N SER A 110 -5.03 -13.32 -6.05
CA SER A 110 -5.61 -12.12 -6.60
C SER A 110 -5.10 -11.82 -8.01
N SER A 111 -6.04 -11.52 -8.91
CA SER A 111 -5.74 -11.02 -10.25
C SER A 111 -6.32 -9.62 -10.39
N ILE A 112 -5.45 -8.64 -10.63
CA ILE A 112 -5.81 -7.22 -10.71
C ILE A 112 -5.66 -6.77 -12.16
N THR A 113 -6.71 -6.16 -12.70
CA THR A 113 -6.70 -5.55 -14.04
C THR A 113 -7.14 -4.10 -13.96
N SER A 114 -6.68 -3.29 -14.90
CA SER A 114 -7.09 -1.89 -15.06
C SER A 114 -7.65 -1.67 -16.46
N ASN A 115 -8.65 -0.82 -16.56
CA ASN A 115 -9.17 -0.37 -17.87
C ASN A 115 -8.27 0.68 -18.55
N ARG A 116 -7.17 1.10 -17.91
CA ARG A 116 -6.13 1.99 -18.46
C ARG A 116 -4.73 1.43 -18.20
N PRO A 117 -4.30 0.41 -18.96
CA PRO A 117 -3.02 -0.26 -18.73
C PRO A 117 -1.79 0.64 -19.03
N SER A 118 -1.98 1.77 -19.71
CA SER A 118 -0.90 2.74 -19.99
C SER A 118 -0.64 3.72 -18.84
N LEU A 119 -1.49 3.76 -17.82
CA LEU A 119 -1.24 4.59 -16.65
C LEU A 119 -0.11 3.98 -15.81
N VAL A 120 0.95 4.73 -15.62
CA VAL A 120 2.06 4.34 -14.73
C VAL A 120 1.59 4.43 -13.30
N LEU A 121 1.50 3.28 -12.63
CA LEU A 121 1.09 3.17 -11.24
C LEU A 121 2.32 3.27 -10.34
N PRO A 122 2.30 4.11 -9.31
CA PRO A 122 3.43 4.21 -8.37
C PRO A 122 3.59 2.97 -7.49
N ARG A 123 2.50 2.25 -7.26
CA ARG A 123 2.39 1.06 -6.42
C ARG A 123 1.20 0.23 -6.92
N LEU A 124 1.25 -1.06 -6.72
CA LEU A 124 0.10 -1.94 -6.90
C LEU A 124 0.16 -3.10 -5.91
N GLY A 125 -0.76 -3.12 -4.99
CA GLY A 125 -0.85 -4.17 -3.98
C GLY A 125 -2.01 -3.98 -3.02
N TYR A 126 -1.79 -4.39 -1.80
CA TYR A 126 -2.77 -4.28 -0.73
C TYR A 126 -2.20 -3.54 0.47
N VAL A 127 -3.02 -2.70 1.07
CA VAL A 127 -2.74 -2.05 2.34
C VAL A 127 -3.71 -2.53 3.41
N MET A 128 -3.22 -2.70 4.61
CA MET A 128 -4.05 -2.95 5.80
C MET A 128 -3.53 -2.14 6.99
N LYS A 129 -4.42 -1.83 7.92
CA LYS A 129 -4.03 -1.26 9.20
C LYS A 129 -3.83 -2.36 10.23
N VAL A 130 -2.66 -2.35 10.85
CA VAL A 130 -2.31 -3.25 11.94
C VAL A 130 -2.21 -2.44 13.22
N PRO A 131 -2.85 -2.88 14.33
CA PRO A 131 -2.82 -2.15 15.58
C PRO A 131 -1.40 -1.83 16.07
N GLN A 132 -1.21 -0.65 16.64
CA GLN A 132 0.09 -0.10 17.06
C GLN A 132 0.88 -1.03 18.00
N GLN A 133 0.22 -1.89 18.76
CA GLN A 133 0.88 -2.83 19.67
C GLN A 133 1.78 -3.85 18.94
N TYR A 134 1.50 -4.16 17.68
CA TYR A 134 2.30 -5.07 16.83
C TYR A 134 3.38 -4.27 16.11
N ALA A 135 4.35 -3.77 16.86
CA ALA A 135 5.35 -2.82 16.38
C ALA A 135 6.70 -3.44 16.01
N ASP A 136 6.94 -4.70 16.34
CA ASP A 136 8.14 -5.43 15.96
C ASP A 136 7.98 -5.94 14.53
N PHE A 137 8.83 -5.45 13.62
CA PHE A 137 8.82 -5.78 12.21
C PHE A 137 9.99 -6.69 11.85
N THR A 138 9.68 -7.90 11.42
CA THR A 138 10.67 -8.88 10.94
C THR A 138 10.33 -9.28 9.51
N TYR A 139 11.33 -9.36 8.63
CA TYR A 139 11.10 -9.80 7.26
C TYR A 139 12.30 -10.58 6.70
N TYR A 140 12.05 -11.46 5.73
CA TYR A 140 13.07 -12.12 4.92
C TYR A 140 12.98 -11.59 3.51
N GLY A 141 13.90 -10.71 3.17
CA GLY A 141 13.91 -9.96 1.93
C GLY A 141 15.17 -9.11 1.81
N ARG A 142 15.12 -8.09 0.96
CA ARG A 142 16.25 -7.21 0.72
C ARG A 142 16.29 -6.08 1.75
N GLY A 143 17.44 -5.89 2.39
CA GLY A 143 17.64 -4.90 3.45
C GLY A 143 19.10 -4.77 3.87
N PRO A 144 19.42 -4.15 5.02
CA PRO A 144 18.48 -3.66 6.04
C PRO A 144 17.85 -2.28 5.74
N ILE A 145 18.43 -1.49 4.82
CA ILE A 145 17.96 -0.16 4.46
C ILE A 145 16.84 -0.29 3.43
N ASP A 146 15.91 0.67 3.41
CA ASP A 146 14.86 0.73 2.42
C ASP A 146 15.41 0.68 0.98
N ASN A 147 14.72 0.00 0.11
CA ASN A 147 15.16 -0.21 -1.27
C ASN A 147 13.95 -0.30 -2.20
N TYR A 148 14.19 -0.02 -3.48
CA TYR A 148 13.17 0.09 -4.52
C TYR A 148 13.66 -0.60 -5.78
N ALA A 149 12.80 -0.77 -6.78
CA ALA A 149 13.12 -1.47 -8.02
C ALA A 149 14.43 -0.98 -8.69
N ASP A 150 14.71 0.32 -8.59
CA ASP A 150 15.88 1.01 -9.15
C ASP A 150 17.04 1.19 -8.14
N ARG A 151 16.88 0.76 -6.89
CA ARG A 151 17.87 0.97 -5.80
C ARG A 151 18.03 -0.28 -4.94
N LYS A 152 18.53 -1.36 -5.54
CA LYS A 152 18.75 -2.65 -4.87
C LYS A 152 20.22 -2.94 -4.52
N SER A 153 21.18 -2.20 -5.10
CA SER A 153 22.61 -2.43 -4.91
C SER A 153 23.03 -2.18 -3.45
N GLY A 154 23.87 -3.05 -2.92
CA GLY A 154 24.34 -2.96 -1.54
C GLY A 154 23.37 -3.43 -0.47
N GLN A 155 22.20 -3.93 -0.87
CA GLN A 155 21.23 -4.56 0.02
C GLN A 155 21.23 -6.07 -0.18
N PHE A 156 21.18 -6.84 0.92
CA PHE A 156 21.29 -8.28 0.89
C PHE A 156 19.96 -8.94 1.25
N ILE A 157 19.72 -10.14 0.70
CA ILE A 157 18.54 -10.94 1.00
C ILE A 157 18.87 -11.81 2.20
N GLU A 158 18.32 -11.46 3.34
CA GLU A 158 18.46 -12.18 4.60
C GLU A 158 17.29 -11.85 5.54
N GLN A 159 17.30 -12.38 6.74
CA GLN A 159 16.34 -12.00 7.77
C GLN A 159 16.76 -10.70 8.44
N HIS A 160 15.91 -9.70 8.35
CA HIS A 160 16.08 -8.41 9.02
C HIS A 160 15.04 -8.24 10.12
N ARG A 161 15.44 -7.46 11.15
CA ARG A 161 14.56 -7.08 12.26
C ARG A 161 14.69 -5.59 12.50
N ASN A 162 13.54 -4.95 12.67
CA ASN A 162 13.43 -3.55 13.00
C ASN A 162 12.13 -3.34 13.79
N THR A 163 11.85 -2.10 14.16
CA THR A 163 10.52 -1.70 14.62
C THR A 163 9.85 -0.87 13.53
N VAL A 164 8.52 -0.84 13.52
CA VAL A 164 7.76 0.02 12.59
C VAL A 164 8.19 1.48 12.70
N ALA A 165 8.47 1.97 13.93
CA ALA A 165 9.00 3.32 14.13
C ALA A 165 10.42 3.50 13.54
N GLY A 166 11.22 2.43 13.52
CA GLY A 166 12.57 2.42 12.95
C GLY A 166 12.60 2.47 11.42
N GLU A 167 11.49 2.15 10.74
CA GLU A 167 11.36 2.29 9.29
C GLU A 167 11.16 3.73 8.84
N PHE A 168 10.83 4.63 9.76
CA PHE A 168 10.65 6.04 9.46
C PHE A 168 11.98 6.76 9.26
N VAL A 169 12.15 7.37 8.09
CA VAL A 169 13.29 8.24 7.77
C VAL A 169 12.86 9.71 7.87
N ASN A 170 13.49 10.47 8.72
CA ASN A 170 13.16 11.88 8.96
C ASN A 170 13.65 12.80 7.84
N PHE A 171 13.08 12.67 6.64
CA PHE A 171 13.38 13.59 5.54
C PHE A 171 12.88 15.01 5.84
N PRO A 172 13.61 16.06 5.42
CA PRO A 172 13.15 17.44 5.58
C PRO A 172 11.76 17.71 4.98
N LYS A 173 11.43 17.02 3.88
CA LYS A 173 10.10 16.94 3.31
C LYS A 173 9.67 15.47 3.32
N PRO A 174 8.59 15.13 4.03
CA PRO A 174 8.07 13.76 4.03
C PRO A 174 7.80 13.27 2.60
N GLN A 175 8.17 12.04 2.34
CA GLN A 175 8.06 11.39 1.03
C GLN A 175 7.98 9.87 1.23
N ASP A 176 7.91 9.09 0.16
CA ASP A 176 7.92 7.63 0.26
C ASP A 176 9.23 7.10 0.87
N MET A 177 9.11 6.08 1.71
CA MET A 177 10.21 5.47 2.45
C MET A 177 9.85 4.08 2.97
N GLY A 178 10.83 3.35 3.49
CA GLY A 178 10.64 2.10 4.21
C GLY A 178 10.18 0.92 3.34
N ASN A 179 10.34 0.99 2.01
CA ASN A 179 10.04 -0.14 1.14
C ASN A 179 11.20 -1.14 1.14
N HIS A 180 10.87 -2.44 1.19
CA HIS A 180 11.80 -3.56 1.05
C HIS A 180 11.38 -4.45 -0.10
N GLU A 181 12.29 -4.67 -1.02
CA GLU A 181 12.09 -5.48 -2.21
C GLU A 181 12.45 -6.96 -1.96
N ASP A 182 11.96 -7.81 -2.85
CA ASP A 182 12.28 -9.24 -2.84
C ASP A 182 11.93 -9.93 -1.50
N VAL A 183 10.86 -9.52 -0.83
CA VAL A 183 10.40 -10.10 0.44
C VAL A 183 9.63 -11.38 0.20
N ARG A 184 9.99 -12.46 0.91
CA ARG A 184 9.33 -13.76 0.88
C ARG A 184 8.32 -13.92 2.01
N TRP A 185 8.62 -13.31 3.15
CA TRP A 185 7.69 -13.22 4.26
C TRP A 185 8.02 -12.02 5.14
N CYS A 186 7.00 -11.52 5.82
CA CYS A 186 7.17 -10.52 6.88
C CYS A 186 6.23 -10.83 8.06
N ALA A 187 6.56 -10.31 9.21
CA ALA A 187 5.76 -10.45 10.43
C ALA A 187 5.68 -9.12 11.16
N LEU A 188 4.53 -8.85 11.73
CA LEU A 188 4.32 -7.80 12.71
C LEU A 188 3.88 -8.45 14.02
N THR A 189 4.67 -8.26 15.08
CA THR A 189 4.43 -8.88 16.38
C THR A 189 4.51 -7.86 17.49
N ASP A 190 3.92 -8.23 18.64
CA ASP A 190 4.12 -7.53 19.91
C ASP A 190 5.39 -8.06 20.61
N PRO A 191 5.77 -7.51 21.79
CA PRO A 191 6.94 -7.97 22.52
C PRO A 191 6.85 -9.40 23.05
N ASP A 192 5.65 -9.97 23.14
CA ASP A 192 5.43 -11.36 23.57
C ASP A 192 5.51 -12.34 22.37
N GLY A 193 5.66 -11.80 21.15
CA GLY A 193 5.75 -12.57 19.91
C GLY A 193 4.41 -12.94 19.30
N GLU A 194 3.30 -12.43 19.85
CA GLU A 194 1.97 -12.59 19.26
C GLU A 194 1.80 -11.63 18.08
N GLY A 195 1.12 -12.05 17.02
CA GLY A 195 0.90 -11.20 15.85
C GLY A 195 0.53 -11.96 14.59
N ALA A 196 0.97 -11.45 13.44
CA ALA A 196 0.66 -12.06 12.16
C ALA A 196 1.91 -12.19 11.27
N VAL A 197 1.97 -13.29 10.53
CA VAL A 197 2.99 -13.56 9.50
C VAL A 197 2.31 -13.54 8.14
N PHE A 198 2.92 -12.85 7.19
CA PHE A 198 2.48 -12.75 5.81
C PHE A 198 3.53 -13.40 4.91
N VAL A 199 3.12 -14.40 4.15
CA VAL A 199 4.02 -15.20 3.30
C VAL A 199 3.65 -14.98 1.84
N ALA A 200 4.62 -14.59 1.03
CA ALA A 200 4.44 -14.45 -0.41
C ALA A 200 4.60 -15.81 -1.11
N THR A 201 3.81 -16.06 -2.14
CA THR A 201 3.98 -17.25 -3.00
C THR A 201 5.29 -17.17 -3.79
N ASP A 202 5.68 -15.96 -4.23
CA ASP A 202 6.99 -15.69 -4.84
C ASP A 202 7.70 -14.58 -4.05
N ARG A 203 7.50 -13.33 -4.40
CA ARG A 203 8.13 -12.16 -3.80
C ARG A 203 7.16 -10.99 -3.81
N LEU A 204 7.28 -10.15 -2.80
CA LEU A 204 6.54 -8.90 -2.67
C LEU A 204 7.52 -7.76 -2.39
N SER A 205 7.07 -6.54 -2.67
CA SER A 205 7.60 -5.34 -2.05
C SER A 205 6.77 -5.08 -0.79
N VAL A 206 7.42 -4.80 0.33
CA VAL A 206 6.75 -4.65 1.62
C VAL A 206 7.19 -3.36 2.30
N SER A 207 6.26 -2.62 2.88
CA SER A 207 6.56 -1.50 3.77
C SER A 207 5.61 -1.48 4.98
N ALA A 208 6.14 -1.09 6.13
CA ALA A 208 5.39 -0.99 7.38
C ALA A 208 5.67 0.37 8.03
N LEU A 209 4.74 1.32 7.90
CA LEU A 209 4.90 2.68 8.40
C LEU A 209 3.72 3.11 9.27
N GLN A 210 3.96 4.00 10.24
CA GLN A 210 2.91 4.60 11.06
C GLN A 210 2.18 5.77 10.37
N TYR A 211 2.48 6.01 9.10
CA TYR A 211 1.89 7.08 8.28
C TYR A 211 1.39 6.51 6.96
N SER A 212 0.21 6.93 6.56
CA SER A 212 -0.29 6.63 5.21
C SER A 212 0.46 7.43 4.14
N ALA A 213 0.35 7.00 2.88
CA ALA A 213 0.86 7.79 1.76
C ALA A 213 0.31 9.23 1.76
N LEU A 214 -0.97 9.40 2.12
CA LEU A 214 -1.59 10.73 2.20
C LEU A 214 -1.04 11.58 3.34
N ASP A 215 -0.74 11.01 4.50
CA ASP A 215 -0.10 11.74 5.60
C ASP A 215 1.24 12.32 5.15
N LEU A 216 2.05 11.51 4.46
CA LEU A 216 3.35 11.93 3.92
C LEU A 216 3.20 12.99 2.82
N ILE A 217 2.22 12.84 1.91
CA ILE A 217 1.96 13.77 0.82
C ILE A 217 1.49 15.13 1.33
N LEU A 218 0.61 15.15 2.32
CA LEU A 218 0.02 16.38 2.84
C LEU A 218 0.99 17.16 3.73
N ALA A 219 1.96 16.50 4.36
CA ALA A 219 2.96 17.16 5.18
C ALA A 219 4.05 17.80 4.31
N SER A 220 4.28 19.10 4.45
CA SER A 220 5.42 19.80 3.87
C SER A 220 6.68 19.71 4.73
N HIS A 221 6.50 19.37 6.02
CA HIS A 221 7.57 19.21 7.02
C HIS A 221 7.21 18.11 8.01
N PRO A 222 8.19 17.42 8.63
CA PRO A 222 7.95 16.32 9.56
C PRO A 222 7.05 16.67 10.75
N TYR A 223 7.15 17.88 11.29
CA TYR A 223 6.32 18.34 12.41
C TYR A 223 4.82 18.49 12.07
N GLN A 224 4.46 18.39 10.80
CA GLN A 224 3.08 18.44 10.33
C GLN A 224 2.43 17.05 10.21
N LEU A 225 3.23 15.98 10.34
CA LEU A 225 2.68 14.63 10.36
C LEU A 225 1.74 14.45 11.55
N PRO A 226 0.72 13.62 11.44
CA PRO A 226 -0.16 13.30 12.57
C PRO A 226 0.63 12.59 13.68
N VAL A 227 0.01 12.47 14.84
CA VAL A 227 0.55 11.60 15.89
C VAL A 227 0.60 10.17 15.33
N ALA A 228 1.74 9.50 15.52
CA ALA A 228 1.93 8.12 15.09
C ALA A 228 0.87 7.20 15.73
N GLY A 229 0.29 6.34 14.92
CA GLY A 229 -0.80 5.45 15.32
C GLY A 229 -0.59 4.03 14.82
N ASP A 230 -1.65 3.43 14.30
CA ASP A 230 -1.61 2.10 13.69
C ASP A 230 -0.62 2.02 12.53
N THR A 231 -0.10 0.83 12.30
CA THR A 231 0.80 0.55 11.18
C THR A 231 0.02 0.39 9.88
N TYR A 232 0.43 1.09 8.84
CA TYR A 232 0.03 0.82 7.46
C TYR A 232 1.01 -0.20 6.88
N LEU A 233 0.57 -1.46 6.82
CA LEU A 233 1.32 -2.55 6.18
C LEU A 233 0.91 -2.64 4.72
N HIS A 234 1.88 -2.46 3.83
CA HIS A 234 1.72 -2.66 2.40
C HIS A 234 2.34 -3.97 1.97
N LEU A 235 1.58 -4.75 1.20
CA LEU A 235 1.99 -6.00 0.56
C LEU A 235 1.78 -5.83 -0.94
N ASP A 236 2.83 -5.44 -1.65
CA ASP A 236 2.75 -4.98 -3.02
C ASP A 236 3.32 -5.99 -4.01
N ALA A 237 2.61 -6.20 -5.12
CA ALA A 237 3.13 -6.94 -6.26
C ALA A 237 4.26 -6.17 -6.94
N ALA A 238 4.19 -4.83 -6.94
CA ALA A 238 5.23 -3.96 -7.47
C ALA A 238 5.14 -2.55 -6.88
N VAL A 239 6.30 -1.91 -6.73
CA VAL A 239 6.47 -0.49 -6.42
C VAL A 239 7.45 0.08 -7.42
N THR A 240 7.14 1.25 -8.01
CA THR A 240 8.08 1.91 -8.93
C THR A 240 9.32 2.40 -8.19
N GLY A 241 10.42 2.49 -8.91
CA GLY A 241 11.62 3.15 -8.42
C GLY A 241 11.40 4.61 -8.04
N LEU A 242 12.34 5.19 -7.32
CA LEU A 242 12.31 6.60 -6.89
C LEU A 242 13.12 7.52 -7.79
N GLY A 243 13.89 6.99 -8.73
CA GLY A 243 14.61 7.76 -9.74
C GLY A 243 13.66 8.23 -10.85
N GLY A 244 13.82 9.47 -11.33
CA GLY A 244 12.90 10.09 -12.29
C GLY A 244 12.82 9.44 -13.68
N ASN A 245 13.61 8.38 -13.93
CA ASN A 245 13.66 7.64 -15.20
C ASN A 245 13.38 6.14 -15.02
N SER A 246 12.82 5.73 -13.88
CA SER A 246 12.55 4.32 -13.57
C SER A 246 11.11 3.93 -13.79
#